data_06a0078b7638e59e779c5e0720bb20f8
#
_entry.id   06a0078b7638e59e779c5e0720bb20f8
#
_cell.length_a   1.000
_cell.length_b   1.000
_cell.length_c   1.000
_cell.angle_alpha   90.00
_cell.angle_beta   90.00
_cell.angle_gamma   90.00
#
_symmetry.space_group_name_H-M   'P 1'
#
loop_
_entity.id
_entity.type
_entity.pdbx_description
1 polymer ?
#
loop_
_entity_poly.entity_id
_entity_poly.type
_entity_poly.pdbx_seq_one_letter_code
_entity_poly.pdbx_strand_id
1 'polypeptide(L)'
;MGSKSALKQARASSRRQNRNKSVRSQVKTNITRAEKLIFSGDLKAAGEAVTVAVSSLDKAAEKKMLHANNAARRKARLLKKLNRANDQPEAAPKTEKAA
;
A
#
# COMPACT_ATOMS: atom_id res chain seq x y z
N MET A 1 -1.20 23.96 34.66
CA MET A 1 -1.21 24.65 33.93
C MET A 1 -0.84 24.36 32.72
N GLY A 2 -1.50 24.26 31.95
CA GLY A 2 -1.22 23.91 30.70
C GLY A 2 -0.26 24.88 30.22
N SER A 3 0.86 24.51 30.20
CA SER A 3 1.89 25.38 29.78
C SER A 3 1.85 25.54 28.29
N LYS A 4 2.54 26.53 27.78
CA LYS A 4 2.70 26.73 26.38
C LYS A 4 3.36 25.51 25.74
N SER A 5 4.25 24.88 26.49
CA SER A 5 4.96 23.70 26.04
C SER A 5 3.99 22.54 25.80
N ALA A 6 3.03 22.33 26.71
CA ALA A 6 2.05 21.28 26.57
C ALA A 6 1.14 21.52 25.37
N LEU A 7 0.73 22.78 25.14
CA LEU A 7 -0.09 23.12 23.99
C LEU A 7 0.67 22.92 22.68
N LYS A 8 1.94 23.28 22.68
CA LYS A 8 2.79 23.11 21.51
C LYS A 8 2.96 21.64 21.17
N GLN A 9 3.15 20.80 22.18
CA GLN A 9 3.28 19.36 21.98
C GLN A 9 1.97 18.76 21.46
N ALA A 10 0.83 19.21 21.97
CA ALA A 10 -0.46 18.73 21.51
C ALA A 10 -0.68 19.08 20.04
N ARG A 11 -0.32 20.27 19.62
CA ARG A 11 -0.44 20.69 18.23
C ARG A 11 0.49 19.88 17.32
N ALA A 12 1.73 19.67 17.77
CA ALA A 12 2.70 18.89 17.01
C ALA A 12 2.25 17.44 16.88
N SER A 13 1.69 16.88 17.94
CA SER A 13 1.18 15.53 17.95
C SER A 13 -0.01 15.39 17.00
N SER A 14 -0.91 16.36 17.02
CA SER A 14 -2.07 16.38 16.13
C SER A 14 -1.65 16.46 14.67
N ARG A 15 -0.70 17.30 14.35
CA ARG A 15 -0.17 17.43 12.99
C ARG A 15 0.47 16.12 12.53
N ARG A 16 1.20 15.47 13.42
CA ARG A 16 1.85 14.20 13.14
C ARG A 16 0.80 13.13 12.87
N GLN A 17 -0.23 13.07 13.69
CA GLN A 17 -1.32 12.13 13.53
C GLN A 17 -2.03 12.32 12.21
N ASN A 18 -2.32 13.55 11.83
CA ASN A 18 -2.98 13.84 10.57
C ASN A 18 -2.11 13.45 9.38
N ARG A 19 -0.82 13.71 9.46
CA ARG A 19 0.11 13.34 8.42
C ARG A 19 0.19 11.83 8.27
N ASN A 20 0.27 11.11 9.39
CA ASN A 20 0.35 9.66 9.38
C ASN A 20 -0.93 9.05 8.83
N LYS A 21 -2.06 9.62 9.18
CA LYS A 21 -3.35 9.16 8.69
C LYS A 21 -3.44 9.35 7.17
N SER A 22 -2.99 10.49 6.67
CA SER A 22 -2.99 10.80 5.26
C SER A 22 -2.10 9.83 4.49
N VAL A 23 -0.91 9.55 4.99
CA VAL A 23 0.03 8.61 4.35
C VAL A 23 -0.54 7.20 4.36
N ARG A 24 -1.10 6.75 5.47
CA ARG A 24 -1.70 5.41 5.55
C ARG A 24 -2.87 5.27 4.60
N SER A 25 -3.68 6.32 4.48
CA SER A 25 -4.81 6.35 3.56
C SER A 25 -4.33 6.25 2.11
N GLN A 26 -3.27 6.97 1.78
CA GLN A 26 -2.67 6.96 0.46
C GLN A 26 -2.10 5.59 0.12
N VAL A 27 -1.43 4.96 1.08
CA VAL A 27 -0.89 3.61 0.91
C VAL A 27 -2.03 2.63 0.62
N LYS A 28 -3.10 2.71 1.39
CA LYS A 28 -4.25 1.85 1.22
C LYS A 28 -4.88 2.04 -0.16
N THR A 29 -5.01 3.28 -0.60
CA THR A 29 -5.56 3.59 -1.91
C THR A 29 -4.68 3.01 -3.02
N ASN A 30 -3.37 3.15 -2.89
CA ASN A 30 -2.44 2.61 -3.88
C ASN A 30 -2.52 1.10 -3.96
N ILE A 31 -2.63 0.43 -2.83
CA ILE A 31 -2.77 -1.03 -2.78
C ILE A 31 -4.07 -1.46 -3.44
N THR A 32 -5.17 -0.78 -3.12
CA THR A 32 -6.47 -1.11 -3.68
C THR A 32 -6.48 -0.93 -5.19
N ARG A 33 -5.86 0.14 -5.67
CA ARG A 33 -5.76 0.40 -7.10
C ARG A 33 -4.96 -0.70 -7.80
N ALA A 34 -3.84 -1.10 -7.20
CA ALA A 34 -3.02 -2.17 -7.75
C ALA A 34 -3.79 -3.48 -7.81
N GLU A 35 -4.51 -3.80 -6.75
CA GLU A 35 -5.30 -5.04 -6.69
C GLU A 35 -6.41 -5.02 -7.74
N LYS A 36 -7.06 -3.89 -7.94
CA LYS A 36 -8.09 -3.79 -8.96
C LYS A 36 -7.53 -4.02 -10.36
N LEU A 37 -6.36 -3.48 -10.63
CA LEU A 37 -5.73 -3.65 -11.93
C LEU A 37 -5.29 -5.09 -12.15
N ILE A 38 -4.78 -5.74 -11.12
CA ILE A 38 -4.43 -7.16 -11.19
C ILE A 38 -5.68 -7.97 -11.48
N PHE A 39 -6.75 -7.67 -10.77
CA PHE A 39 -8.00 -8.41 -10.92
C PHE A 39 -8.61 -8.19 -12.31
N SER A 40 -8.47 -7.02 -12.88
CA SER A 40 -9.00 -6.73 -14.20
C SER A 40 -8.19 -7.34 -15.34
N GLY A 41 -7.00 -7.82 -15.03
CA GLY A 41 -6.15 -8.44 -16.03
C GLY A 41 -5.24 -7.51 -16.79
N ASP A 42 -5.24 -6.22 -16.43
CA ASP A 42 -4.36 -5.25 -17.08
C ASP A 42 -3.01 -5.31 -16.39
N LEU A 43 -2.21 -6.30 -16.75
CA LEU A 43 -0.97 -6.59 -16.06
C LEU A 43 0.09 -5.51 -16.20
N LYS A 44 0.08 -4.81 -17.32
CA LYS A 44 1.04 -3.71 -17.50
C LYS A 44 0.75 -2.59 -16.53
N ALA A 45 -0.50 -2.14 -16.47
CA ALA A 45 -0.89 -1.10 -15.53
C ALA A 45 -0.78 -1.59 -14.09
N ALA A 46 -1.10 -2.88 -13.86
CA ALA A 46 -0.97 -3.47 -12.54
C ALA A 46 0.46 -3.45 -12.06
N GLY A 47 1.42 -3.77 -12.93
CA GLY A 47 2.83 -3.75 -12.58
C GLY A 47 3.28 -2.35 -12.14
N GLU A 48 2.84 -1.33 -12.86
CA GLU A 48 3.16 0.05 -12.50
C GLU A 48 2.51 0.42 -11.17
N ALA A 49 1.25 0.06 -10.99
CA ALA A 49 0.53 0.36 -9.76
C ALA A 49 1.14 -0.35 -8.56
N VAL A 50 1.59 -1.60 -8.74
CA VAL A 50 2.25 -2.36 -7.69
C VAL A 50 3.57 -1.68 -7.31
N THR A 51 4.33 -1.21 -8.29
CA THR A 51 5.58 -0.51 -8.01
C THR A 51 5.32 0.74 -7.17
N VAL A 52 4.30 1.50 -7.51
CA VAL A 52 3.92 2.69 -6.74
C VAL A 52 3.50 2.30 -5.32
N ALA A 53 2.70 1.25 -5.18
CA ALA A 53 2.23 0.80 -3.88
C ALA A 53 3.38 0.32 -3.00
N VAL A 54 4.31 -0.45 -3.57
CA VAL A 54 5.48 -0.94 -2.84
C VAL A 54 6.34 0.24 -2.39
N SER A 55 6.55 1.20 -3.27
CA SER A 55 7.32 2.39 -2.93
C SER A 55 6.67 3.15 -1.77
N SER A 56 5.35 3.29 -1.81
CA SER A 56 4.61 3.95 -0.72
C SER A 56 4.75 3.21 0.59
N LEU A 57 4.67 1.87 0.54
CA LEU A 57 4.82 1.05 1.74
C LEU A 57 6.21 1.19 2.33
N ASP A 58 7.23 1.15 1.48
CA ASP A 58 8.62 1.27 1.93
C ASP A 58 8.87 2.64 2.56
N LYS A 59 8.35 3.69 1.94
CA LYS A 59 8.52 5.04 2.47
C LYS A 59 7.80 5.20 3.82
N ALA A 60 6.59 4.67 3.92
CA ALA A 60 5.83 4.74 5.16
C ALA A 60 6.54 3.99 6.29
N ALA A 61 7.13 2.84 5.98
CA ALA A 61 7.87 2.06 6.96
C ALA A 61 9.15 2.79 7.37
N GLU A 62 9.84 3.38 6.42
CA GLU A 62 11.07 4.10 6.68
C GLU A 62 10.82 5.28 7.62
N LYS A 63 9.71 5.97 7.45
CA LYS A 63 9.36 7.10 8.29
C LYS A 63 8.62 6.68 9.55
N LYS A 64 8.49 5.39 9.77
CA LYS A 64 7.83 4.81 10.94
C LYS A 64 6.35 5.19 11.06
N MET A 65 5.74 5.53 9.94
CA MET A 65 4.30 5.80 9.90
C MET A 65 3.53 4.50 9.80
N LEU A 66 4.20 3.42 9.38
CA LEU A 66 3.62 2.11 9.27
C LEU A 66 4.65 1.13 9.84
N HIS A 67 4.20 0.15 10.60
CA HIS A 67 5.11 -0.83 11.17
C HIS A 67 5.77 -1.64 10.05
N ALA A 68 7.08 -1.86 10.17
CA ALA A 68 7.84 -2.56 9.14
C ALA A 68 7.26 -3.93 8.79
N ASN A 69 6.79 -4.68 9.77
CA ASN A 69 6.21 -5.99 9.53
C ASN A 69 4.92 -5.91 8.73
N ASN A 70 4.09 -4.90 8.98
CA ASN A 70 2.88 -4.68 8.21
C ASN A 70 3.21 -4.30 6.77
N ALA A 71 4.19 -3.43 6.59
CA ALA A 71 4.61 -3.03 5.26
C ALA A 71 5.14 -4.22 4.48
N ALA A 72 5.97 -5.04 5.11
CA ALA A 72 6.54 -6.23 4.47
C ALA A 72 5.46 -7.22 4.08
N ARG A 73 4.49 -7.44 4.96
CA ARG A 73 3.40 -8.37 4.69
C ARG A 73 2.55 -7.91 3.51
N ARG A 74 2.18 -6.64 3.49
CA ARG A 74 1.35 -6.08 2.42
C ARG A 74 2.10 -6.09 1.09
N LYS A 75 3.37 -5.76 1.13
CA LYS A 75 4.24 -5.80 -0.04
C LYS A 75 4.32 -7.21 -0.60
N ALA A 76 4.58 -8.18 0.26
CA ALA A 76 4.69 -9.58 -0.16
C ALA A 76 3.40 -10.09 -0.77
N ARG A 77 2.26 -9.77 -0.16
CA ARG A 77 0.97 -10.19 -0.69
C ARG A 77 0.69 -9.59 -2.05
N LEU A 78 1.01 -8.31 -2.21
CA LEU A 78 0.76 -7.61 -3.46
C LEU A 78 1.62 -8.17 -4.58
N LEU A 79 2.90 -8.38 -4.31
CA LEU A 79 3.82 -8.96 -5.29
C LEU A 79 3.42 -10.38 -5.66
N LYS A 80 2.95 -11.14 -4.68
CA LYS A 80 2.51 -12.50 -4.91
C LYS A 80 1.30 -12.51 -5.84
N LYS A 81 0.35 -11.61 -5.63
CA LYS A 81 -0.83 -11.51 -6.49
C LYS A 81 -0.44 -11.13 -7.91
N LEU A 82 0.48 -10.21 -8.07
CA LEU A 82 0.95 -9.80 -9.38
C LEU A 82 1.66 -10.94 -10.08
N ASN A 83 2.54 -11.65 -9.37
CA ASN A 83 3.27 -12.78 -9.96
C ASN A 83 2.33 -13.88 -10.38
N ARG A 84 1.32 -14.14 -9.56
CA ARG A 84 0.34 -15.17 -9.91
C ARG A 84 -0.43 -14.77 -11.16
N ALA A 85 -0.79 -13.50 -11.30
CA ALA A 85 -1.48 -13.03 -12.47
C ALA A 85 -0.60 -13.09 -13.72
N ASN A 86 0.69 -12.80 -13.56
CA ASN A 86 1.64 -12.92 -14.67
C ASN A 86 1.83 -14.37 -15.12
N ASP A 87 1.81 -15.30 -14.16
CA ASP A 87 1.98 -16.69 -14.48
C ASP A 87 0.74 -17.27 -15.17
N GLN A 88 -0.40 -16.63 -15.04
CA GLN A 88 -1.63 -17.07 -15.65
C GLN A 88 -2.23 -15.95 -16.47
N PRO A 89 -1.54 -15.53 -17.50
CA PRO A 89 -1.94 -14.35 -18.23
C PRO A 89 -3.28 -14.47 -18.88
N GLU A 90 -3.63 -15.67 -19.25
CA GLU A 90 -4.82 -15.73 -19.87
C GLU A 90 -5.82 -16.06 -19.01
N ALA A 91 -5.54 -16.27 -18.07
CA ALA A 91 -6.43 -16.64 -17.24
C ALA A 91 -7.18 -15.86 -16.76
N ALA A 92 -6.54 -15.52 -17.44
CA ALA A 92 -7.06 -15.02 -17.13
C ALA A 92 -8.01 -15.68 -16.92
N PRO A 93 -8.18 -15.92 -17.07
CA PRO A 93 -9.08 -16.48 -16.71
C PRO A 93 -8.93 -17.61 -16.09
N LYS A 94 -8.67 -17.72 -15.74
CA LYS A 94 -8.63 -18.48 -15.15
C LYS A 94 -9.19 -19.44 -15.22
N THR A 95 -9.70 -19.40 -15.64
CA THR A 95 -10.29 -20.25 -15.75
C THR A 95 -9.98 -21.18 -16.34
N GLU A 96 -9.66 -20.98 -17.04
CA GLU A 96 -9.37 -21.82 -17.63
C GLU A 96 -8.65 -22.63 -17.24
N LYS A 97 -8.17 -22.45 -16.89
CA LYS A 97 -7.44 -23.13 -16.54
C LYS A 97 -7.85 -24.11 -16.07
N ALA A 98 -8.44 -23.84 -15.79
CA ALA A 98 -8.89 -24.79 -15.23
C ALA A 98 -9.07 -25.76 -16.03
N ALA A 99 -9.10 -25.45 -16.85
CA ALA A 99 -9.37 -26.48 -17.59
C ALA A 99 -8.47 -27.31 -17.63
#